data_fbe0ddf314b8a5c99a0ac0a9b75eeb8d
#
_entry.id   fbe0ddf314b8a5c99a0ac0a9b75eeb8d
#
_cell.length_a   1.000
_cell.length_b   1.000
_cell.length_c   1.000
_cell.angle_alpha   90.00
_cell.angle_beta   90.00
_cell.angle_gamma   90.00
#
_symmetry.space_group_name_H-M   'P 1'
#
loop_
_entity.id
_entity.type
_entity.pdbx_description
1 polymer ?
#
loop_
_entity_poly.entity_id
_entity_poly.type
_entity_poly.pdbx_seq_one_letter_code
_entity_poly.pdbx_strand_id
1 'polypeptide(L)'
;MAETAPTVELIHVTTGPDGLTVTERLPAPEMTMRPVGQGIPPIWASDPQADVQSWSIWTLPPGWRGGWHRNPSRQWVMPISGRWWVETQDGVRTEMGPGEAHLGDDTNAVPDSTGRVGHDSGVIGDEPLVVMIVQLDDHSPA
;
A
#
# COMPACT_ATOMS: atom_id res chain seq x y z
N MET A 1 28.81 17.18 0.32
CA MET A 1 27.36 17.43 0.37
C MET A 1 26.65 16.10 0.37
N ALA A 2 25.91 15.80 1.43
CA ALA A 2 25.15 14.55 1.47
C ALA A 2 23.95 14.68 0.55
N GLU A 3 23.84 13.81 -0.43
CA GLU A 3 22.65 13.74 -1.26
C GLU A 3 21.56 12.96 -0.51
N THR A 4 20.36 13.52 -0.52
CA THR A 4 19.19 12.82 0.03
C THR A 4 18.75 11.78 -0.98
N ALA A 5 18.64 10.55 -0.56
CA ALA A 5 18.15 9.48 -1.41
C ALA A 5 16.72 9.76 -1.89
N PRO A 6 16.42 9.55 -3.16
CA PRO A 6 15.03 9.53 -3.61
C PRO A 6 14.25 8.47 -2.87
N THR A 7 12.98 8.73 -2.58
CA THR A 7 12.16 7.79 -1.85
C THR A 7 10.71 7.83 -2.34
N VAL A 8 9.89 6.90 -1.83
CA VAL A 8 8.47 6.82 -2.13
C VAL A 8 7.66 7.19 -0.90
N GLU A 9 6.45 7.66 -1.12
CA GLU A 9 5.49 7.86 -0.04
C GLU A 9 4.84 6.53 0.34
N LEU A 10 4.80 6.24 1.64
CA LEU A 10 4.20 5.02 2.17
C LEU A 10 2.93 5.37 2.93
N ILE A 11 1.82 4.76 2.52
CA ILE A 11 0.50 4.97 3.10
C ILE A 11 0.04 3.64 3.69
N HIS A 12 -0.37 3.67 4.96
CA HIS A 12 -0.74 2.48 5.71
C HIS A 12 -2.23 2.53 6.06
N VAL A 13 -2.99 1.56 5.58
CA VAL A 13 -4.37 1.33 6.01
C VAL A 13 -4.33 0.23 7.05
N THR A 14 -4.65 0.58 8.28
CA THR A 14 -4.57 -0.32 9.42
C THR A 14 -5.80 -0.16 10.32
N THR A 15 -5.89 -0.94 11.38
CA THR A 15 -6.97 -0.84 12.34
C THR A 15 -6.51 -0.14 13.60
N GLY A 16 -7.37 0.75 14.14
CA GLY A 16 -7.16 1.35 15.45
C GLY A 16 -7.55 0.41 16.58
N PRO A 17 -7.46 0.89 17.84
CA PRO A 17 -7.77 0.06 19.02
C PRO A 17 -9.23 -0.41 19.07
N ASP A 18 -10.14 0.30 18.42
CA ASP A 18 -11.55 -0.06 18.32
C ASP A 18 -11.86 -1.05 17.19
N GLY A 19 -10.84 -1.46 16.42
CA GLY A 19 -11.01 -2.36 15.28
C GLY A 19 -11.46 -1.69 13.99
N LEU A 20 -11.67 -0.37 14.00
CA LEU A 20 -12.04 0.40 12.81
C LEU A 20 -10.78 0.85 12.06
N THR A 21 -10.89 0.94 10.74
CA THR A 21 -9.74 1.28 9.91
C THR A 21 -9.43 2.77 9.94
N VAL A 22 -8.15 3.04 9.88
CA VAL A 22 -7.60 4.40 9.78
C VAL A 22 -6.49 4.39 8.73
N THR A 23 -6.26 5.56 8.14
CA THR A 23 -5.14 5.77 7.23
C THR A 23 -4.07 6.56 7.96
N GLU A 24 -2.83 6.09 7.86
CA GLU A 24 -1.67 6.81 8.40
C GLU A 24 -0.54 6.84 7.37
N ARG A 25 0.33 7.82 7.50
CA ARG A 25 1.53 7.87 6.68
C ARG A 25 2.66 7.23 7.45
N LEU A 26 3.34 6.28 6.80
CA LEU A 26 4.55 5.68 7.35
C LEU A 26 5.74 6.58 7.04
N PRO A 27 6.79 6.52 7.87
CA PRO A 27 8.06 7.13 7.52
C PRO A 27 8.56 6.60 6.18
N ALA A 28 9.21 7.46 5.39
CA ALA A 28 9.88 7.01 4.18
C ALA A 28 10.89 5.91 4.54
N PRO A 29 11.07 4.92 3.66
CA PRO A 29 12.01 3.85 3.95
C PRO A 29 13.42 4.43 4.09
N GLU A 30 14.14 3.97 5.10
CA GLU A 30 15.52 4.36 5.30
C GLU A 30 16.38 3.73 4.20
N MET A 31 17.12 4.59 3.49
CA MET A 31 17.99 4.18 2.39
C MET A 31 19.44 4.27 2.79
N THR A 32 20.23 3.26 2.45
CA THR A 32 21.67 3.28 2.61
C THR A 32 22.34 3.02 1.27
N MET A 33 23.49 3.66 1.07
CA MET A 33 24.31 3.41 -0.12
C MET A 33 25.02 2.06 0.08
N ARG A 34 24.81 1.13 -0.83
CA ARG A 34 25.40 -0.19 -0.72
C ARG A 34 25.81 -0.78 -2.06
N PRO A 35 26.84 -1.64 -2.09
CA PRO A 35 27.17 -2.39 -3.30
C PRO A 35 26.14 -3.49 -3.52
N VAL A 36 25.83 -3.74 -4.79
CA VAL A 36 24.87 -4.78 -5.20
C VAL A 36 25.53 -5.91 -6.01
N GLY A 37 26.72 -5.71 -6.51
CA GLY A 37 27.41 -6.71 -7.28
C GLY A 37 28.67 -6.17 -7.91
N GLN A 38 29.52 -7.09 -8.37
CA GLN A 38 30.76 -6.73 -9.03
C GLN A 38 30.49 -6.02 -10.36
N GLY A 39 31.15 -4.90 -10.59
CA GLY A 39 31.00 -4.11 -11.81
C GLY A 39 29.77 -3.21 -11.84
N ILE A 40 29.00 -3.17 -10.75
CA ILE A 40 27.81 -2.33 -10.64
C ILE A 40 28.12 -1.19 -9.66
N PRO A 41 27.93 0.07 -10.05
CA PRO A 41 28.08 1.17 -9.08
C PRO A 41 27.14 0.99 -7.89
N PRO A 42 27.53 1.45 -6.69
CA PRO A 42 26.67 1.37 -5.52
C PRO A 42 25.34 2.10 -5.73
N ILE A 43 24.30 1.59 -5.06
CA ILE A 43 22.95 2.17 -5.14
C ILE A 43 22.46 2.55 -3.75
N TRP A 44 21.48 3.44 -3.73
CA TRP A 44 20.67 3.65 -2.54
C TRP A 44 19.63 2.51 -2.45
N ALA A 45 19.57 1.84 -1.32
CA ALA A 45 18.61 0.76 -1.10
C ALA A 45 18.09 0.74 0.33
N SER A 46 16.81 0.40 0.45
CA SER A 46 16.26 0.00 1.74
C SER A 46 16.62 -1.46 2.03
N ASP A 47 16.43 -1.87 3.27
CA ASP A 47 16.52 -3.30 3.57
C ASP A 47 15.42 -4.07 2.85
N PRO A 48 15.72 -5.27 2.32
CA PRO A 48 14.69 -6.07 1.66
C PRO A 48 13.67 -6.58 2.66
N GLN A 49 12.41 -6.65 2.22
CA GLN A 49 11.35 -7.27 2.99
C GLN A 49 11.36 -8.78 2.68
N ALA A 50 11.47 -9.60 3.73
CA ALA A 50 11.69 -11.04 3.57
C ALA A 50 10.41 -11.87 3.66
N ASP A 51 9.29 -11.29 4.06
CA ASP A 51 8.02 -11.98 4.29
C ASP A 51 7.07 -11.93 3.07
N VAL A 52 7.63 -11.82 1.89
CA VAL A 52 6.85 -11.82 0.64
C VAL A 52 6.42 -13.23 0.29
N GLN A 53 5.10 -13.45 0.12
CA GLN A 53 4.56 -14.73 -0.33
C GLN A 53 4.40 -14.78 -1.85
N SER A 54 3.89 -13.72 -2.45
CA SER A 54 3.59 -13.71 -3.88
C SER A 54 3.52 -12.27 -4.39
N TRP A 55 3.62 -12.14 -5.69
CA TRP A 55 3.33 -10.87 -6.35
C TRP A 55 2.55 -11.13 -7.64
N SER A 56 1.78 -10.13 -8.05
CA SER A 56 1.03 -10.18 -9.31
C SER A 56 0.78 -8.77 -9.82
N ILE A 57 0.40 -8.67 -11.08
CA ILE A 57 0.01 -7.40 -11.69
C ILE A 57 -1.50 -7.46 -11.92
N TRP A 58 -2.21 -6.44 -11.43
CA TRP A 58 -3.65 -6.31 -11.63
C TRP A 58 -3.94 -5.07 -12.46
N THR A 59 -4.90 -5.19 -13.35
CA THR A 59 -5.41 -4.07 -14.12
C THR A 59 -6.88 -3.89 -13.80
N LEU A 60 -7.24 -2.70 -13.35
CA LEU A 60 -8.61 -2.35 -12.97
C LEU A 60 -9.12 -1.30 -13.96
N PRO A 61 -10.31 -1.54 -14.56
CA PRO A 61 -10.80 -0.62 -15.58
C PRO A 61 -11.21 0.73 -14.99
N PRO A 62 -11.31 1.78 -15.83
CA PRO A 62 -11.89 3.03 -15.39
C PRO A 62 -13.28 2.83 -14.79
N GLY A 63 -13.56 3.54 -13.70
CA GLY A 63 -14.82 3.41 -12.98
C GLY A 63 -14.93 2.22 -12.03
N TRP A 64 -13.92 1.36 -11.97
CA TRP A 64 -13.93 0.24 -11.03
C TRP A 64 -13.99 0.76 -9.58
N ARG A 65 -14.82 0.11 -8.78
CA ARG A 65 -14.96 0.38 -7.35
C ARG A 65 -15.07 -0.93 -6.60
N GLY A 66 -14.28 -1.06 -5.52
CA GLY A 66 -14.22 -2.29 -4.73
C GLY A 66 -15.40 -2.47 -3.78
N GLY A 67 -15.93 -1.38 -3.25
CA GLY A 67 -16.88 -1.45 -2.14
C GLY A 67 -16.18 -1.73 -0.82
N TRP A 68 -16.91 -1.57 0.28
CA TRP A 68 -16.34 -1.77 1.62
C TRP A 68 -16.02 -3.23 1.87
N HIS A 69 -14.76 -3.52 2.15
CA HIS A 69 -14.28 -4.87 2.43
C HIS A 69 -12.91 -4.82 3.13
N ARG A 70 -12.58 -5.93 3.81
CA ARG A 70 -11.23 -6.13 4.35
C ARG A 70 -10.29 -6.55 3.24
N ASN A 71 -8.99 -6.26 3.39
CA ASN A 71 -8.01 -6.95 2.58
C ASN A 71 -8.02 -8.45 2.89
N PRO A 72 -7.96 -9.31 1.86
CA PRO A 72 -7.90 -10.76 2.09
C PRO A 72 -6.57 -11.18 2.71
N SER A 73 -5.52 -10.43 2.45
CA SER A 73 -4.21 -10.63 3.06
C SER A 73 -3.51 -9.28 3.20
N ARG A 74 -2.53 -9.23 4.08
CA ARG A 74 -1.66 -8.06 4.22
C ARG A 74 -0.87 -7.91 2.92
N GLN A 75 -0.90 -6.74 2.31
CA GLN A 75 -0.33 -6.58 0.97
C GLN A 75 0.08 -5.15 0.66
N TRP A 76 1.13 -5.03 -0.15
CA TRP A 76 1.49 -3.79 -0.80
C TRP A 76 0.71 -3.65 -2.11
N VAL A 77 0.23 -2.44 -2.37
CA VAL A 77 -0.35 -2.03 -3.63
C VAL A 77 0.48 -0.88 -4.17
N MET A 78 1.16 -1.13 -5.29
CA MET A 78 2.07 -0.15 -5.88
C MET A 78 1.58 0.21 -7.28
N PRO A 79 1.03 1.43 -7.47
CA PRO A 79 0.61 1.84 -8.80
C PRO A 79 1.79 1.93 -9.77
N ILE A 80 1.61 1.31 -10.93
CA ILE A 80 2.53 1.41 -12.07
C ILE A 80 2.06 2.51 -13.01
N SER A 81 0.75 2.56 -13.27
CA SER A 81 0.12 3.62 -14.05
C SER A 81 -1.31 3.82 -13.60
N GLY A 82 -1.84 5.01 -13.83
CA GLY A 82 -3.16 5.40 -13.37
C GLY A 82 -3.16 5.88 -11.93
N ARG A 83 -4.35 6.19 -11.41
CA ARG A 83 -4.56 6.71 -10.06
C ARG A 83 -5.75 6.05 -9.42
N TRP A 84 -5.74 5.94 -8.10
CA TRP A 84 -6.82 5.34 -7.32
C TRP A 84 -6.97 6.05 -5.97
N TRP A 85 -8.05 5.76 -5.28
CA TRP A 85 -8.31 6.27 -3.94
C TRP A 85 -8.68 5.12 -3.03
N VAL A 86 -8.37 5.29 -1.74
CA VAL A 86 -8.78 4.41 -0.65
C VAL A 86 -9.43 5.26 0.43
N GLU A 87 -10.56 4.79 0.95
CA GLU A 87 -11.23 5.43 2.08
C GLU A 87 -11.34 4.46 3.24
N THR A 88 -10.94 4.91 4.41
CA THR A 88 -11.02 4.15 5.66
C THR A 88 -12.27 4.51 6.46
N GLN A 89 -12.59 3.69 7.46
CA GLN A 89 -13.83 3.83 8.25
C GLN A 89 -13.89 5.14 9.05
N ASP A 90 -12.76 5.81 9.25
CA ASP A 90 -12.70 7.15 9.84
C ASP A 90 -13.11 8.27 8.86
N GLY A 91 -13.44 7.93 7.61
CA GLY A 91 -13.86 8.89 6.60
C GLY A 91 -12.71 9.55 5.83
N VAL A 92 -11.47 9.15 6.07
CA VAL A 92 -10.31 9.69 5.36
C VAL A 92 -10.18 9.00 4.00
N ARG A 93 -10.19 9.79 2.94
CA ARG A 93 -9.95 9.33 1.58
C ARG A 93 -8.58 9.81 1.10
N THR A 94 -7.76 8.88 0.63
CA THR A 94 -6.41 9.16 0.15
C THR A 94 -6.31 8.78 -1.32
N GLU A 95 -5.84 9.70 -2.15
CA GLU A 95 -5.57 9.45 -3.56
C GLU A 95 -4.11 9.11 -3.76
N MET A 96 -3.83 8.15 -4.63
CA MET A 96 -2.49 7.63 -4.87
C MET A 96 -2.27 7.34 -6.34
N GLY A 97 -1.02 7.45 -6.76
CA GLY A 97 -0.56 7.12 -8.09
C GLY A 97 0.88 6.61 -8.07
N PRO A 98 1.55 6.52 -9.24
CA PRO A 98 2.94 6.12 -9.29
C PRO A 98 3.82 6.97 -8.37
N GLY A 99 4.73 6.33 -7.63
CA GLY A 99 5.56 6.98 -6.62
C GLY A 99 5.00 6.90 -5.21
N GLU A 100 3.81 6.36 -5.03
CA GLU A 100 3.14 6.21 -3.74
C GLU A 100 2.78 4.73 -3.55
N ALA A 101 3.15 4.14 -2.42
CA ALA A 101 2.88 2.74 -2.13
C ALA A 101 1.92 2.62 -0.94
N HIS A 102 0.96 1.72 -1.06
CA HIS A 102 -0.08 1.48 -0.07
C HIS A 102 0.13 0.13 0.58
N LEU A 103 0.22 0.10 1.92
CA LEU A 103 0.20 -1.12 2.70
C LEU A 103 -1.21 -1.33 3.24
N GLY A 104 -1.90 -2.34 2.73
CA GLY A 104 -3.21 -2.77 3.21
C GLY A 104 -3.04 -3.77 4.34
N ASP A 105 -3.42 -3.38 5.56
CA ASP A 105 -3.18 -4.15 6.78
C ASP A 105 -4.44 -4.16 7.66
N ASP A 106 -5.61 -4.25 7.02
CA ASP A 106 -6.90 -4.19 7.68
C ASP A 106 -7.62 -5.54 7.70
N THR A 107 -6.87 -6.62 7.70
CA THR A 107 -7.41 -7.99 7.66
C THR A 107 -8.29 -8.31 8.86
N ASN A 108 -8.13 -7.60 9.97
CA ASN A 108 -8.87 -7.80 11.23
C ASN A 108 -9.92 -6.71 11.51
N ALA A 109 -10.21 -5.84 10.53
CA ALA A 109 -11.19 -4.77 10.72
C ALA A 109 -12.56 -5.33 11.11
N VAL A 110 -13.29 -4.59 11.94
CA VAL A 110 -14.66 -4.92 12.35
C VAL A 110 -15.64 -3.93 11.73
N PRO A 111 -16.91 -4.32 11.52
CA PRO A 111 -17.90 -3.37 11.00
C PRO A 111 -18.15 -2.21 11.96
N ASP A 112 -18.39 -1.03 11.38
CA ASP A 112 -18.84 0.12 12.14
C ASP A 112 -20.38 0.09 12.34
N SER A 113 -20.95 1.13 12.95
CA SER A 113 -22.38 1.22 13.21
C SER A 113 -23.24 1.24 11.95
N THR A 114 -22.67 1.54 10.78
CA THR A 114 -23.36 1.54 9.49
C THR A 114 -23.22 0.23 8.73
N GLY A 115 -22.44 -0.71 9.24
CA GLY A 115 -22.12 -1.98 8.60
C GLY A 115 -20.95 -1.93 7.64
N ARG A 116 -20.28 -0.81 7.51
CA ARG A 116 -19.05 -0.70 6.70
C ARG A 116 -17.90 -1.37 7.41
N VAL A 117 -17.08 -2.10 6.67
CA VAL A 117 -15.92 -2.80 7.21
C VAL A 117 -14.73 -2.66 6.29
N GLY A 118 -13.56 -2.40 6.88
CA GLY A 118 -12.32 -2.33 6.13
C GLY A 118 -12.18 -0.99 5.40
N HIS A 119 -12.10 -1.06 4.10
CA HIS A 119 -11.91 0.12 3.26
C HIS A 119 -12.74 0.01 1.99
N ASP A 120 -12.99 1.16 1.38
CA ASP A 120 -13.52 1.27 0.03
C ASP A 120 -12.40 1.79 -0.87
N SER A 121 -12.47 1.52 -2.15
CA SER A 121 -11.47 1.97 -3.11
C SER A 121 -12.07 2.10 -4.50
N GLY A 122 -11.44 2.92 -5.33
CA GLY A 122 -11.89 3.14 -6.68
C GLY A 122 -10.80 3.69 -7.59
N VAL A 123 -11.00 3.51 -8.88
CA VAL A 123 -10.12 4.04 -9.92
C VAL A 123 -10.51 5.48 -10.22
N ILE A 124 -9.51 6.35 -10.32
CA ILE A 124 -9.70 7.77 -10.63
C ILE A 124 -9.45 8.00 -12.11
N GLY A 125 -10.37 8.75 -12.75
CA GLY A 125 -10.20 9.19 -14.13
C GLY A 125 -10.58 8.17 -15.18
N ASP A 126 -10.15 8.43 -16.41
CA ASP A 126 -10.58 7.70 -17.61
C ASP A 126 -9.59 6.63 -18.05
N GLU A 127 -8.47 6.50 -17.34
CA GLU A 127 -7.46 5.50 -17.64
C GLU A 127 -7.56 4.32 -16.67
N PRO A 128 -7.22 3.11 -17.12
CA PRO A 128 -7.15 1.98 -16.20
C PRO A 128 -6.05 2.17 -15.17
N LEU A 129 -6.24 1.57 -14.02
CA LEU A 129 -5.21 1.47 -12.98
C LEU A 129 -4.44 0.17 -13.19
N VAL A 130 -3.13 0.25 -13.27
CA VAL A 130 -2.26 -0.91 -13.27
C VAL A 130 -1.43 -0.88 -11.99
N VAL A 131 -1.51 -1.93 -11.21
CA VAL A 131 -0.82 -2.02 -9.92
C VAL A 131 -0.02 -3.31 -9.82
N MET A 132 1.10 -3.25 -9.11
CA MET A 132 1.75 -4.45 -8.60
C MET A 132 1.22 -4.72 -7.20
N ILE A 133 0.74 -5.92 -6.97
CA ILE A 133 0.31 -6.40 -5.66
C ILE A 133 1.37 -7.35 -5.12
N VAL A 134 1.89 -7.05 -3.95
CA VAL A 134 2.84 -7.91 -3.25
C VAL A 134 2.18 -8.38 -1.97
N GLN A 135 1.79 -9.65 -1.93
CA GLN A 135 1.17 -10.25 -0.75
C GLN A 135 2.23 -10.71 0.23
N LEU A 136 2.00 -10.43 1.49
CA LEU A 136 2.92 -10.71 2.58
C LEU A 136 2.39 -11.86 3.43
N ASP A 137 3.29 -12.48 4.18
CA ASP A 137 2.89 -13.43 5.20
C ASP A 137 1.94 -12.77 6.19
N ASP A 138 0.94 -13.51 6.61
CA ASP A 138 0.03 -13.06 7.66
C ASP A 138 0.76 -13.12 8.99
N HIS A 139 1.29 -11.96 9.41
CA HIS A 139 1.81 -11.82 10.75
C HIS A 139 0.63 -11.60 11.69
N SER A 140 -0.04 -12.70 12.05
CA SER A 140 -0.91 -12.61 13.20
C SER A 140 -0.05 -12.16 14.38
N PRO A 141 -0.35 -10.99 14.99
CA PRO A 141 0.35 -10.62 16.21
C PRO A 141 0.12 -11.73 17.23
N ALA A 142 1.22 -12.22 17.71
CA ALA A 142 1.17 -13.20 18.77
C ALA A 142 0.50 -12.58 20.01
#